data_3cee68616597f6c98fb641cb77c1b03f
#
_entry.id   3cee68616597f6c98fb641cb77c1b03f
#
_cell.length_a   1.000
_cell.length_b   1.000
_cell.length_c   1.000
_cell.angle_alpha   90.00
_cell.angle_beta   90.00
_cell.angle_gamma   90.00
#
_symmetry.space_group_name_H-M   'P 1'
#
loop_
_entity.id
_entity.type
_entity.pdbx_description
1 polymer ?
#
loop_
_entity_poly.entity_id
_entity_poly.type
_entity_poly.pdbx_seq_one_letter_code
_entity_poly.pdbx_strand_id
1 'polypeptide(L)'
;MDKTVQGQSTSWSRNPYYWRGKHNFAHIYMSNITNSNVSQAIKSHKFNVASILDSQWLQVKNTKGVNSVDKKTLSYNYLAFKVGKWDQKLGKNVENPHAKMNNPALRKAMAYAMNVDVINNSFYHGLKFRVNSLIPSQFTPY
;
A
#
# COMPACT_ATOMS: atom_id res chain seq x y z
N MET A 1 26.26 -4.03 -1.15
CA MET A 1 25.81 -2.66 -0.84
C MET A 1 27.05 -1.80 -0.82
N ASP A 2 27.11 -0.77 -1.66
CA ASP A 2 28.32 0.03 -1.84
C ASP A 2 28.32 1.28 -0.96
N LYS A 3 27.21 2.02 -0.97
CA LYS A 3 27.08 3.25 -0.19
C LYS A 3 25.64 3.45 0.26
N THR A 4 25.47 3.89 1.50
CA THR A 4 24.20 4.34 2.05
C THR A 4 24.34 5.73 2.61
N VAL A 5 23.44 6.63 2.24
CA VAL A 5 23.23 7.91 2.86
C VAL A 5 21.89 7.85 3.58
N GLN A 6 21.93 7.85 4.89
CA GLN A 6 20.76 7.64 5.74
C GLN A 6 19.62 8.61 5.37
N GLY A 7 18.43 8.06 5.16
CA GLY A 7 17.24 8.82 4.77
C GLY A 7 17.22 9.34 3.34
N GLN A 8 18.29 9.19 2.55
CA GLN A 8 18.40 9.76 1.21
C GLN A 8 18.51 8.71 0.11
N SER A 9 19.55 7.87 0.16
CA SER A 9 19.84 6.96 -0.94
C SER A 9 20.68 5.76 -0.54
N THR A 10 20.59 4.70 -1.35
CA THR A 10 21.45 3.53 -1.23
C THR A 10 21.85 3.06 -2.63
N SER A 11 23.08 2.60 -2.78
CA SER A 11 23.59 2.04 -4.01
C SER A 11 24.13 0.62 -3.84
N TRP A 12 23.99 -0.16 -4.90
CA TRP A 12 24.48 -1.54 -4.98
C TRP A 12 25.16 -1.79 -6.31
N SER A 13 26.25 -2.55 -6.27
CA SER A 13 26.86 -3.19 -7.43
C SER A 13 26.44 -4.64 -7.53
N ARG A 14 26.52 -5.17 -8.73
CA ARG A 14 26.26 -6.57 -9.01
C ARG A 14 27.16 -7.47 -8.16
N ASN A 15 26.57 -8.51 -7.54
CA ASN A 15 27.32 -9.56 -6.89
C ASN A 15 27.88 -10.55 -7.96
N PRO A 16 29.20 -10.65 -8.14
CA PRO A 16 29.78 -11.56 -9.12
C PRO A 16 29.59 -13.05 -8.76
N TYR A 17 29.36 -13.34 -7.49
CA TYR A 17 29.20 -14.70 -6.94
C TYR A 17 27.74 -15.12 -6.75
N TYR A 18 26.82 -14.42 -7.40
CA TYR A 18 25.41 -14.77 -7.24
C TYR A 18 25.08 -16.12 -7.91
N TRP A 19 24.51 -17.04 -7.15
CA TRP A 19 24.30 -18.44 -7.54
C TRP A 19 23.33 -18.65 -8.73
N ARG A 20 22.42 -17.70 -9.02
CA ARG A 20 21.52 -17.76 -10.18
C ARG A 20 22.11 -17.16 -11.45
N GLY A 21 23.41 -16.85 -11.46
CA GLY A 21 24.09 -16.32 -12.61
C GLY A 21 24.10 -14.79 -12.69
N LYS A 22 24.39 -14.24 -13.85
CA LYS A 22 24.60 -12.81 -14.07
C LYS A 22 23.27 -12.04 -14.15
N HIS A 23 23.09 -11.05 -13.29
CA HIS A 23 21.97 -10.13 -13.37
C HIS A 23 22.07 -9.12 -14.51
N ASN A 24 20.92 -8.61 -14.99
CA ASN A 24 20.86 -7.67 -16.11
C ASN A 24 21.48 -6.31 -15.78
N PHE A 25 21.37 -5.85 -14.51
CA PHE A 25 21.88 -4.54 -14.10
C PHE A 25 23.22 -4.67 -13.40
N ALA A 26 24.18 -3.80 -13.77
CA ALA A 26 25.48 -3.70 -13.10
C ALA A 26 25.37 -2.94 -11.78
N HIS A 27 24.55 -1.90 -11.75
CA HIS A 27 24.35 -1.05 -10.59
C HIS A 27 22.85 -0.76 -10.39
N ILE A 28 22.45 -0.59 -9.13
CA ILE A 28 21.12 -0.16 -8.72
C ILE A 28 21.29 1.00 -7.76
N TYR A 29 20.60 2.11 -8.03
CA TYR A 29 20.53 3.28 -7.18
C TYR A 29 19.09 3.45 -6.70
N MET A 30 18.88 3.43 -5.39
CA MET A 30 17.59 3.74 -4.78
C MET A 30 17.69 5.09 -4.08
N SER A 31 16.71 5.95 -4.30
CA SER A 31 16.62 7.25 -3.65
C SER A 31 15.26 7.41 -3.01
N ASN A 32 15.24 7.97 -1.81
CA ASN A 32 13.99 8.38 -1.18
C ASN A 32 13.50 9.67 -1.83
N ILE A 33 12.24 9.66 -2.23
CA ILE A 33 11.57 10.82 -2.80
C ILE A 33 10.22 10.99 -2.09
N THR A 34 9.85 12.23 -1.83
CA THR A 34 8.53 12.51 -1.24
C THR A 34 7.41 12.22 -2.23
N ASN A 35 6.26 11.79 -1.71
CA ASN A 35 5.10 11.50 -2.56
C ASN A 35 4.68 12.71 -3.41
N SER A 36 4.86 13.94 -2.91
CA SER A 36 4.57 15.16 -3.67
C SER A 36 5.44 15.31 -4.94
N ASN A 37 6.66 14.82 -4.93
CA ASN A 37 7.63 15.03 -6.00
C ASN A 37 7.74 13.83 -6.96
N VAL A 38 7.20 12.66 -6.60
CA VAL A 38 7.37 11.44 -7.40
C VAL A 38 6.74 11.56 -8.78
N SER A 39 5.56 12.16 -8.91
CA SER A 39 4.88 12.33 -10.19
C SER A 39 5.69 13.21 -11.16
N GLN A 40 6.31 14.28 -10.64
CA GLN A 40 7.17 15.14 -11.45
C GLN A 40 8.48 14.43 -11.84
N ALA A 41 9.05 13.66 -10.94
CA ALA A 41 10.26 12.89 -11.22
C ALA A 41 10.04 11.80 -12.29
N ILE A 42 8.84 11.19 -12.32
CA ILE A 42 8.44 10.25 -13.38
C ILE A 42 8.31 10.99 -14.73
N LYS A 43 7.60 12.12 -14.75
CA LYS A 43 7.40 12.92 -15.97
C LYS A 43 8.71 13.44 -16.58
N SER A 44 9.71 13.73 -15.74
CA SER A 44 11.05 14.15 -16.17
C SER A 44 12.00 12.98 -16.47
N HIS A 45 11.52 11.73 -16.42
CA HIS A 45 12.32 10.52 -16.61
C HIS A 45 13.56 10.42 -15.70
N LYS A 46 13.48 11.01 -14.51
CA LYS A 46 14.59 11.01 -13.54
C LYS A 46 14.90 9.60 -13.02
N PHE A 47 13.89 8.73 -13.00
CA PHE A 47 14.00 7.35 -12.53
C PHE A 47 13.55 6.36 -13.60
N ASN A 48 14.19 5.19 -13.64
CA ASN A 48 13.76 4.08 -14.49
C ASN A 48 12.56 3.34 -13.90
N VAL A 49 12.45 3.32 -12.58
CA VAL A 49 11.34 2.69 -11.83
C VAL A 49 10.99 3.57 -10.65
N ALA A 50 9.72 3.80 -10.43
CA ALA A 50 9.22 4.48 -9.25
C ALA A 50 7.91 3.86 -8.77
N SER A 51 7.68 3.87 -7.46
CA SER A 51 6.38 3.52 -6.86
C SER A 51 5.59 4.80 -6.61
N ILE A 52 4.33 4.78 -6.93
CA ILE A 52 3.40 5.90 -6.72
C ILE A 52 2.21 5.47 -5.87
N LEU A 53 1.54 6.45 -5.27
CA LEU A 53 0.25 6.22 -4.64
C LEU A 53 -0.86 6.12 -5.69
N ASP A 54 -1.90 5.34 -5.40
CA ASP A 54 -3.05 5.19 -6.29
C ASP A 54 -3.69 6.54 -6.65
N SER A 55 -3.71 7.50 -5.70
CA SER A 55 -4.20 8.86 -5.91
C SER A 55 -3.40 9.67 -6.95
N GLN A 56 -2.18 9.26 -7.27
CA GLN A 56 -1.31 9.93 -8.23
C GLN A 56 -1.34 9.26 -9.61
N TRP A 57 -2.00 8.13 -9.73
CA TRP A 57 -2.09 7.36 -10.96
C TRP A 57 -2.50 8.20 -12.18
N LEU A 58 -3.57 9.00 -12.05
CA LEU A 58 -4.05 9.84 -13.14
C LEU A 58 -3.03 10.88 -13.62
N GLN A 59 -2.12 11.31 -12.75
CA GLN A 59 -1.11 12.31 -13.08
C GLN A 59 0.00 11.76 -14.00
N VAL A 60 0.21 10.43 -13.97
CA VAL A 60 1.34 9.79 -14.66
C VAL A 60 0.95 8.78 -15.72
N LYS A 61 -0.28 8.25 -15.70
CA LYS A 61 -0.73 7.15 -16.56
C LYS A 61 -0.54 7.38 -18.05
N ASN A 62 -0.60 8.64 -18.49
CA ASN A 62 -0.47 9.02 -19.90
C ASN A 62 0.90 9.67 -20.22
N THR A 63 1.88 9.54 -19.32
CA THR A 63 3.22 10.09 -19.58
C THR A 63 3.90 9.26 -20.68
N LYS A 64 4.33 9.93 -21.76
CA LYS A 64 5.01 9.27 -22.88
C LYS A 64 6.27 8.54 -22.39
N GLY A 65 6.46 7.31 -22.83
CA GLY A 65 7.62 6.49 -22.45
C GLY A 65 7.56 5.91 -21.03
N VAL A 66 6.42 6.02 -20.34
CA VAL A 66 6.20 5.41 -19.01
C VAL A 66 5.20 4.27 -19.13
N ASN A 67 5.60 3.09 -18.69
CA ASN A 67 4.73 1.94 -18.55
C ASN A 67 4.32 1.79 -17.09
N SER A 68 3.02 1.71 -16.84
CA SER A 68 2.48 1.49 -15.50
C SER A 68 2.13 0.02 -15.32
N VAL A 69 2.53 -0.53 -14.19
CA VAL A 69 2.20 -1.89 -13.79
C VAL A 69 1.44 -1.83 -12.47
N ASP A 70 0.18 -2.24 -12.49
CA ASP A 70 -0.58 -2.43 -11.27
C ASP A 70 -0.20 -3.77 -10.63
N LYS A 71 0.31 -3.70 -9.41
CA LYS A 71 0.67 -4.88 -8.64
C LYS A 71 -0.29 -5.01 -7.46
N LYS A 72 -1.13 -6.02 -7.51
CA LYS A 72 -1.99 -6.37 -6.38
C LYS A 72 -1.12 -6.68 -5.15
N THR A 73 -1.36 -5.95 -4.07
CA THR A 73 -0.69 -6.16 -2.79
C THR A 73 -1.54 -7.07 -1.90
N LEU A 74 -0.90 -7.74 -0.95
CA LEU A 74 -1.59 -8.55 0.05
C LEU A 74 -2.09 -7.71 1.24
N SER A 75 -2.08 -6.39 1.11
CA SER A 75 -2.56 -5.45 2.12
C SER A 75 -4.02 -5.07 1.87
N TYR A 76 -4.72 -4.73 2.94
CA TYR A 76 -6.09 -4.22 2.89
C TYR A 76 -6.27 -3.07 3.87
N ASN A 77 -7.22 -2.20 3.57
CA ASN A 77 -7.67 -1.15 4.46
C ASN A 77 -8.96 -1.60 5.14
N TYR A 78 -9.10 -1.30 6.41
CA TYR A 78 -10.28 -1.66 7.18
C TYR A 78 -10.70 -0.55 8.14
N LEU A 79 -11.97 -0.52 8.48
CA LEU A 79 -12.51 0.31 9.55
C LEU A 79 -12.67 -0.56 10.81
N ALA A 80 -11.94 -0.22 11.85
CA ALA A 80 -12.05 -0.87 13.14
C ALA A 80 -12.94 -0.08 14.10
N PHE A 81 -13.73 -0.79 14.90
CA PHE A 81 -14.57 -0.20 15.93
C PHE A 81 -13.98 -0.45 17.32
N LYS A 82 -13.88 0.59 18.12
CA LYS A 82 -13.47 0.47 19.50
C LYS A 82 -14.67 0.03 20.35
N VAL A 83 -14.70 -1.24 20.75
CA VAL A 83 -15.77 -1.83 21.58
C VAL A 83 -15.36 -2.06 23.03
N GLY A 84 -14.13 -1.75 23.40
CA GLY A 84 -13.59 -1.94 24.73
C GLY A 84 -12.33 -1.13 25.00
N LYS A 85 -11.60 -1.49 26.02
CA LYS A 85 -10.32 -0.90 26.37
C LYS A 85 -9.31 -1.97 26.76
N TRP A 86 -8.04 -1.64 26.60
CA TRP A 86 -6.96 -2.47 27.11
C TRP A 86 -6.95 -2.46 28.63
N ASP A 87 -6.95 -3.65 29.23
CA ASP A 87 -6.75 -3.83 30.68
C ASP A 87 -5.31 -4.28 30.90
N GLN A 88 -4.56 -3.44 31.59
CA GLN A 88 -3.14 -3.67 31.81
C GLN A 88 -2.85 -4.80 32.82
N LYS A 89 -3.78 -5.04 33.77
CA LYS A 89 -3.66 -6.11 34.73
C LYS A 89 -3.92 -7.48 34.12
N LEU A 90 -4.90 -7.54 33.22
CA LEU A 90 -5.28 -8.76 32.52
C LEU A 90 -4.48 -9.01 31.24
N GLY A 91 -3.69 -8.02 30.77
CA GLY A 91 -2.93 -8.12 29.53
C GLY A 91 -3.78 -8.37 28.28
N LYS A 92 -5.04 -7.91 28.28
CA LYS A 92 -5.99 -8.13 27.17
C LYS A 92 -6.99 -6.99 27.01
N ASN A 93 -7.64 -6.94 25.85
CA ASN A 93 -8.79 -6.05 25.66
C ASN A 93 -10.00 -6.60 26.41
N VAL A 94 -10.61 -5.73 27.21
CA VAL A 94 -11.87 -6.01 27.91
C VAL A 94 -12.98 -5.25 27.20
N GLU A 95 -13.98 -5.99 26.76
CA GLU A 95 -15.13 -5.43 26.07
C GLU A 95 -15.99 -4.62 27.04
N ASN A 96 -16.50 -3.48 26.57
CA ASN A 96 -17.47 -2.68 27.31
C ASN A 96 -18.86 -2.87 26.69
N PRO A 97 -19.78 -3.57 27.37
CA PRO A 97 -21.14 -3.80 26.87
C PRO A 97 -21.92 -2.50 26.56
N HIS A 98 -21.56 -1.40 27.24
CA HIS A 98 -22.18 -0.10 27.05
C HIS A 98 -21.52 0.79 25.98
N ALA A 99 -20.45 0.29 25.34
CA ALA A 99 -19.85 1.03 24.22
C ALA A 99 -20.83 1.10 23.05
N LYS A 100 -21.08 2.30 22.51
CA LYS A 100 -22.01 2.51 21.38
C LYS A 100 -21.69 1.58 20.20
N MET A 101 -20.41 1.39 19.91
CA MET A 101 -19.94 0.53 18.81
C MET A 101 -20.02 -0.97 19.13
N ASN A 102 -20.40 -1.35 20.35
CA ASN A 102 -20.68 -2.74 20.68
C ASN A 102 -22.01 -3.24 20.11
N ASN A 103 -22.90 -2.33 19.73
CA ASN A 103 -24.15 -2.67 19.06
C ASN A 103 -23.90 -3.14 17.61
N PRO A 104 -24.16 -4.44 17.28
CA PRO A 104 -23.93 -4.98 15.95
C PRO A 104 -24.79 -4.31 14.87
N ALA A 105 -26.02 -3.90 15.23
CA ALA A 105 -26.94 -3.25 14.30
C ALA A 105 -26.38 -1.88 13.85
N LEU A 106 -25.77 -1.13 14.77
CA LEU A 106 -25.12 0.14 14.44
C LEU A 106 -23.93 -0.06 13.51
N ARG A 107 -23.06 -1.04 13.77
CA ARG A 107 -21.93 -1.36 12.90
C ARG A 107 -22.40 -1.79 11.51
N LYS A 108 -23.46 -2.59 11.44
CA LYS A 108 -24.07 -3.02 10.18
C LYS A 108 -24.67 -1.84 9.41
N ALA A 109 -25.38 -0.95 10.08
CA ALA A 109 -25.93 0.26 9.47
C ALA A 109 -24.82 1.15 8.88
N MET A 110 -23.71 1.33 9.59
CA MET A 110 -22.55 2.07 9.07
C MET A 110 -21.95 1.39 7.84
N ALA A 111 -21.85 0.05 7.83
CA ALA A 111 -21.34 -0.68 6.67
C ALA A 111 -22.25 -0.52 5.44
N TYR A 112 -23.56 -0.49 5.61
CA TYR A 112 -24.50 -0.22 4.51
C TYR A 112 -24.49 1.25 4.04
N ALA A 113 -24.22 2.19 4.94
CA ALA A 113 -24.12 3.60 4.59
C ALA A 113 -22.86 3.93 3.78
N MET A 114 -21.82 3.11 3.88
CA MET A 114 -20.58 3.30 3.12
C MET A 114 -20.73 2.78 1.69
N ASN A 115 -20.72 3.68 0.72
CA ASN A 115 -20.64 3.31 -0.69
C ASN A 115 -19.17 3.08 -1.08
N VAL A 116 -18.69 1.87 -0.86
CA VAL A 116 -17.29 1.48 -1.12
C VAL A 116 -16.94 1.60 -2.60
N ASP A 117 -17.89 1.36 -3.51
CA ASP A 117 -17.66 1.44 -4.95
C ASP A 117 -17.46 2.89 -5.40
N VAL A 118 -18.25 3.82 -4.87
CA VAL A 118 -18.04 5.26 -5.12
C VAL A 118 -16.70 5.72 -4.59
N ILE A 119 -16.31 5.30 -3.38
CA ILE A 119 -15.00 5.61 -2.80
C ILE A 119 -13.88 5.05 -3.68
N ASN A 120 -14.00 3.81 -4.10
CA ASN A 120 -13.01 3.17 -4.98
C ASN A 120 -12.86 3.94 -6.30
N ASN A 121 -13.96 4.26 -6.97
CA ASN A 121 -13.92 4.92 -8.26
C ASN A 121 -13.43 6.38 -8.15
N SER A 122 -13.86 7.11 -7.13
CA SER A 122 -13.53 8.54 -6.98
C SER A 122 -12.11 8.78 -6.47
N PHE A 123 -11.64 7.98 -5.50
CA PHE A 123 -10.33 8.20 -4.86
C PHE A 123 -9.24 7.27 -5.35
N TYR A 124 -9.60 6.05 -5.71
CA TYR A 124 -8.63 5.03 -6.11
C TYR A 124 -8.72 4.66 -7.59
N HIS A 125 -9.57 5.37 -8.36
CA HIS A 125 -9.69 5.21 -9.81
C HIS A 125 -9.95 3.76 -10.27
N GLY A 126 -10.68 2.99 -9.44
CA GLY A 126 -10.94 1.57 -9.69
C GLY A 126 -9.79 0.62 -9.38
N LEU A 127 -8.66 1.12 -8.86
CA LEU A 127 -7.46 0.31 -8.55
C LEU A 127 -7.61 -0.56 -7.30
N LYS A 128 -8.62 -0.30 -6.48
CA LYS A 128 -8.96 -1.13 -5.30
C LYS A 128 -10.14 -2.03 -5.57
N PHE A 129 -10.31 -3.03 -4.76
CA PHE A 129 -11.48 -3.89 -4.80
C PHE A 129 -11.94 -4.22 -3.38
N ARG A 130 -13.23 -4.47 -3.25
CA ARG A 130 -13.82 -4.84 -1.98
C ARG A 130 -13.35 -6.22 -1.57
N VAL A 131 -12.96 -6.38 -0.31
CA VAL A 131 -12.67 -7.67 0.30
C VAL A 131 -13.72 -8.01 1.35
N ASN A 132 -14.08 -9.29 1.46
CA ASN A 132 -15.10 -9.78 2.37
C ASN A 132 -14.51 -10.57 3.56
N SER A 133 -13.19 -10.70 3.60
CA SER A 133 -12.49 -11.38 4.69
C SER A 133 -11.17 -10.71 5.00
N LEU A 134 -10.56 -11.09 6.12
CA LEU A 134 -9.21 -10.64 6.48
C LEU A 134 -8.11 -11.29 5.64
N ILE A 135 -8.46 -12.33 4.89
CA ILE A 135 -7.53 -12.98 3.96
C ILE A 135 -7.76 -12.39 2.58
N PRO A 136 -6.76 -11.73 1.99
CA PRO A 136 -6.88 -11.20 0.64
C PRO A 136 -7.23 -12.30 -0.37
N SER A 137 -8.12 -12.00 -1.31
CA SER A 137 -8.59 -12.95 -2.32
C SER A 137 -7.52 -13.45 -3.29
N GLN A 138 -6.34 -12.84 -3.28
CA GLN A 138 -5.17 -13.29 -4.03
C GLN A 138 -4.51 -14.55 -3.42
N PHE A 139 -4.77 -14.85 -2.18
CA PHE A 139 -4.43 -16.14 -1.61
C PHE A 139 -5.43 -17.18 -2.12
N THR A 140 -5.21 -17.61 -3.33
CA THR A 140 -5.89 -18.78 -3.87
C THR A 140 -4.97 -19.97 -3.63
N PRO A 141 -5.15 -20.75 -2.67
CA PRO A 141 -5.34 -22.19 -2.83
C PRO A 141 -6.05 -22.84 -1.66
N TYR A 142 -6.77 -22.07 -0.89
CA TYR A 142 -7.46 -22.67 0.24
C TYR A 142 -8.94 -22.39 0.15
#